data_81e431e15896ceda2b7dc21bcb09f650
#
_entry.id   81e431e15896ceda2b7dc21bcb09f650
#
_cell.length_a   1.000
_cell.length_b   1.000
_cell.length_c   1.000
_cell.angle_alpha   90.00
_cell.angle_beta   90.00
_cell.angle_gamma   90.00
#
_symmetry.space_group_name_H-M   'P 1'
#
loop_
_entity.id
_entity.type
_entity.pdbx_description
1 polymer ?
#
loop_
_entity_poly.entity_id
_entity_poly.type
_entity_poly.pdbx_seq_one_letter_code
_entity_poly.pdbx_strand_id
1 'polypeptide(L)' 'MKIKELRELSNDELFARRRELRKDAFNLRLQQQTGALEKPSVIRINRREVARIETILTQRSRKTEMESKNE' A
#
# COMPACT_ATOMS: atom_id res chain seq x y z
N MET A 1 -6.67 5.54 3.62
CA MET A 1 -6.94 6.47 2.50
C MET A 1 -7.83 5.81 1.48
N LYS A 2 -8.71 6.58 0.87
CA LYS A 2 -9.55 6.08 -0.23
C LYS A 2 -8.70 5.94 -1.49
N ILE A 3 -9.06 5.00 -2.36
CA ILE A 3 -8.32 4.75 -3.59
C ILE A 3 -8.22 5.99 -4.48
N LYS A 4 -9.24 6.83 -4.47
CA LYS A 4 -9.27 8.08 -5.22
C LYS A 4 -8.15 9.03 -4.77
N GLU A 5 -7.95 9.13 -3.46
CA GLU A 5 -6.88 9.94 -2.88
C GLU A 5 -5.50 9.39 -3.23
N LEU A 6 -5.36 8.06 -3.20
CA LEU A 6 -4.11 7.41 -3.55
C LEU A 6 -3.73 7.64 -5.02
N ARG A 7 -4.72 7.69 -5.91
CA ARG A 7 -4.47 7.93 -7.33
C ARG A 7 -3.97 9.32 -7.63
N GLU A 8 -4.21 10.27 -6.73
CA GLU A 8 -3.72 11.64 -6.88
C GLU A 8 -2.27 11.82 -6.47
N LEU A 9 -1.70 10.83 -5.77
CA LEU A 9 -0.32 10.89 -5.29
C LEU A 9 0.67 10.56 -6.42
N SER A 10 1.86 11.15 -6.34
CA SER A 10 2.97 10.81 -7.23
C SER A 10 3.51 9.40 -6.89
N ASN A 11 4.30 8.85 -7.79
CA ASN A 11 4.93 7.54 -7.56
C ASN A 11 5.81 7.55 -6.30
N ASP A 12 6.58 8.61 -6.10
CA ASP A 12 7.46 8.75 -4.94
C ASP A 12 6.66 8.79 -3.64
N GLU A 13 5.54 9.50 -3.64
CA GLU A 13 4.64 9.56 -2.49
C GLU A 13 3.99 8.20 -2.22
N LEU A 14 3.61 7.48 -3.27
CA LEU A 14 3.06 6.12 -3.13
C LEU A 14 4.09 5.15 -2.56
N PHE A 15 5.34 5.20 -3.03
CA PHE A 15 6.41 4.38 -2.50
C PHE A 15 6.68 4.68 -1.03
N ALA A 16 6.71 5.95 -0.66
CA ALA A 16 6.91 6.37 0.73
C ALA A 16 5.77 5.88 1.61
N ARG A 17 4.52 6.00 1.16
CA ARG A 17 3.36 5.53 1.90
C ARG A 17 3.38 4.01 2.06
N ARG A 18 3.74 3.28 1.01
CA ARG A 18 3.86 1.82 1.07
C ARG A 18 4.90 1.39 2.10
N ARG A 19 6.06 2.05 2.12
CA ARG A 19 7.13 1.76 3.09
C ARG A 19 6.63 1.97 4.52
N GLU A 20 5.94 3.07 4.75
CA GLU A 20 5.37 3.42 6.05
C GLU A 20 4.36 2.37 6.52
N LEU A 21 3.45 1.97 5.62
CA LEU A 21 2.44 0.97 5.91
C LEU A 21 3.04 -0.41 6.18
N ARG A 22 4.09 -0.79 5.46
CA ARG A 22 4.80 -2.06 5.71
C ARG A 22 5.48 -2.07 7.06
N LYS A 23 6.06 -0.94 7.46
CA LYS A 23 6.65 -0.78 8.78
C LYS A 23 5.60 -0.91 9.87
N ASP A 24 4.44 -0.29 9.68
CA ASP A 24 3.32 -0.39 10.61
C ASP A 24 2.79 -1.83 10.68
N ALA A 25 2.71 -2.52 9.54
CA ALA A 25 2.29 -3.91 9.49
C ALA A 25 3.20 -4.82 10.31
N PHE A 26 4.51 -4.59 10.25
CA PHE A 26 5.48 -5.33 11.05
C PHE A 26 5.25 -5.11 12.54
N ASN A 27 5.07 -3.85 12.94
CA ASN A 27 4.79 -3.51 14.33
C ASN A 27 3.47 -4.11 14.83
N LEU A 28 2.43 -4.09 13.99
CA LEU A 28 1.14 -4.69 14.31
C LEU A 28 1.23 -6.19 14.51
N ARG A 29 2.03 -6.87 13.69
CA ARG A 29 2.27 -8.32 13.85
C ARG A 29 2.97 -8.64 15.16
N LEU A 30 3.96 -7.83 15.53
CA LEU A 30 4.64 -7.99 16.83
C LEU A 30 3.67 -7.81 17.99
N GLN A 31 2.81 -6.80 17.94
CA GLN A 31 1.79 -6.57 18.96
C GLN A 31 0.81 -7.73 19.05
N GLN A 32 0.44 -8.31 17.92
CA GLN A 32 -0.44 -9.47 17.89
C GLN A 32 0.19 -10.68 18.57
N GLN A 33 1.48 -10.92 18.31
CA GLN A 33 2.21 -12.05 18.90
C GLN A 33 2.35 -11.91 20.42
N THR A 34 2.50 -10.68 20.90
CA THR A 34 2.63 -10.41 22.33
C THR A 34 1.28 -10.27 23.06
N GLY A 35 0.18 -10.34 22.32
CA GLY A 35 -1.16 -10.16 22.88
C GLY A 35 -1.53 -8.72 23.18
N ALA A 36 -0.70 -7.76 22.76
CA ALA A 36 -0.94 -6.33 23.02
C ALA A 36 -1.91 -5.69 22.02
N LEU A 37 -2.22 -6.36 20.91
CA LEU A 37 -3.10 -5.80 19.88
C LEU A 37 -4.56 -5.97 20.28
N GLU A 38 -5.24 -4.85 20.52
CA GLU A 38 -6.64 -4.84 20.94
C GLU A 38 -7.62 -4.97 19.77
N LYS A 39 -7.25 -4.47 18.57
CA LYS A 39 -8.16 -4.42 17.42
C LYS A 39 -7.54 -5.07 16.19
N PRO A 40 -7.91 -6.33 15.89
CA PRO A 40 -7.41 -6.99 14.67
C PRO A 40 -7.83 -6.30 13.37
N SER A 41 -8.89 -5.49 13.41
CA SER A 41 -9.34 -4.73 12.23
C SER A 41 -8.28 -3.78 11.69
N VAL A 42 -7.38 -3.28 12.54
CA VAL A 42 -6.29 -2.37 12.14
C VAL A 42 -5.36 -3.07 11.15
N ILE A 43 -5.07 -4.36 11.37
CA ILE A 43 -4.23 -5.15 10.46
C ILE A 43 -4.90 -5.28 9.10
N ARG A 44 -6.20 -5.52 9.07
CA ARG A 44 -6.96 -5.65 7.83
C ARG A 44 -6.99 -4.35 7.03
N ILE A 45 -7.19 -3.22 7.71
CA ILE A 45 -7.21 -1.89 7.08
C ILE A 45 -5.84 -1.59 6.49
N ASN A 46 -4.77 -1.82 7.23
CA ASN A 46 -3.40 -1.62 6.76
C ASN A 46 -3.12 -2.46 5.52
N ARG A 47 -3.49 -3.73 5.55
CA ARG A 47 -3.29 -4.66 4.45
C ARG A 47 -4.02 -4.21 3.18
N ARG A 48 -5.25 -3.70 3.33
CA ARG A 48 -6.03 -3.18 2.21
C ARG A 48 -5.37 -1.96 1.58
N GLU A 49 -4.86 -1.05 2.39
CA GLU A 49 -4.17 0.14 1.87
C GLU A 49 -2.92 -0.23 1.08
N VAL A 50 -2.11 -1.15 1.60
CA VAL A 50 -0.93 -1.64 0.89
C VAL A 50 -1.32 -2.25 -0.46
N ALA A 51 -2.36 -3.08 -0.47
CA ALA A 51 -2.85 -3.71 -1.70
C ALA A 51 -3.32 -2.69 -2.72
N ARG A 52 -4.01 -1.64 -2.28
CA ARG A 52 -4.45 -0.55 -3.17
C ARG A 52 -3.29 0.19 -3.78
N ILE A 53 -2.28 0.52 -2.98
CA ILE A 53 -1.08 1.21 -3.46
C ILE A 53 -0.35 0.35 -4.48
N GLU A 54 -0.16 -0.93 -4.20
CA GLU A 54 0.50 -1.86 -5.11
C GLU A 54 -0.28 -2.02 -6.41
N THR A 55 -1.60 -2.04 -6.35
CA THR A 55 -2.46 -2.09 -7.53
C THR A 55 -2.26 -0.86 -8.41
N ILE A 56 -2.25 0.33 -7.81
CA ILE A 56 -2.04 1.58 -8.54
C ILE A 56 -0.67 1.61 -9.19
N LEU A 57 0.37 1.23 -8.46
CA LEU A 57 1.72 1.19 -8.98
C LEU A 57 1.85 0.21 -10.14
N THR A 58 1.22 -0.96 -10.03
CA THR A 58 1.20 -1.97 -11.08
C THR A 58 0.49 -1.47 -12.32
N GLN A 59 -0.66 -0.81 -12.16
CA GLN A 59 -1.40 -0.23 -13.28
C GLN A 59 -0.58 0.82 -14.03
N ARG A 60 0.11 1.68 -13.29
CA ARG A 60 0.98 2.70 -13.88
C ARG A 60 2.15 2.08 -14.64
N SER A 61 2.76 1.05 -14.06
CA SER A 61 3.86 0.32 -14.69
C SER A 61 3.40 -0.35 -15.99
N ARG A 62 2.25 -1.04 -15.97
CA ARG A 62 1.68 -1.68 -17.15
C ARG A 62 1.37 -0.68 -18.26
N LYS A 63 0.81 0.47 -17.89
CA LYS A 63 0.49 1.52 -18.85
C LYS A 63 1.76 2.02 -19.52
N THR A 64 2.82 2.23 -18.77
CA THR A 64 4.11 2.65 -19.29
C THR A 64 4.68 1.61 -20.23
N GLU A 65 4.62 0.33 -19.87
CA GLU A 65 5.09 -0.76 -20.72
C GLU A 65 4.30 -0.84 -22.04
N MET A 66 2.98 -0.70 -21.97
CA MET A 66 2.14 -0.70 -23.16
C MET A 66 2.44 0.48 -24.07
N GLU A 67 2.67 1.64 -23.52
CA GLU A 67 3.06 2.83 -24.29
C GLU A 67 4.42 2.62 -24.98
N SER A 68 5.36 2.00 -24.29
CA SER A 68 6.67 1.69 -24.86
C SER A 68 6.59 0.68 -26.00
N LYS A 69 5.70 -0.31 -25.89
CA LYS A 69 5.53 -1.32 -26.92
C LYS A 69 4.89 -0.78 -28.20
N ASN A 70 4.14 0.29 -28.09
CA ASN A 70 3.45 0.90 -29.22
C ASN A 70 4.34 1.84 -30.05
N GLU A 71 5.53 2.08 -29.59
CA GLU A 71 6.53 2.83 -30.33
C GLU A 71 7.35 1.92 -31.23
#